data_c26a3b7b1701f1761840b2f0d8ceba84
#
_entry.id   c26a3b7b1701f1761840b2f0d8ceba84
#
_cell.length_a   1.000
_cell.length_b   1.000
_cell.length_c   1.000
_cell.angle_alpha   90.00
_cell.angle_beta   90.00
_cell.angle_gamma   90.00
#
_symmetry.space_group_name_H-M   'P 1'
#
loop_
_entity.id
_entity.type
_entity.pdbx_description
1 polymer ?
#
loop_
_entity_poly.entity_id
_entity_poly.type
_entity_poly.pdbx_seq_one_letter_code
_entity_poly.pdbx_strand_id
1 'polypeptide(L)'
;MRIQDWDAFEASLRARYLEGLDALAAAHPGEVFYAVALFGVYRELDGPLTLPLLAAGRERDAPEWTGTFWSDHFCPAAWPLAELELPGSVSHETDPLERALFAEANASDPAHWRSVEARFDEALVGLAAALRDHAKRVLTVNDDFVAYVFDESGGPAMAARTIDPERFARLFPLEVEGERALAAVREMPPPARAAFLVSRLGQHDGAVSSEDAQRELRAMGADALDALSALLTDPTAGWMAAMSLAEIGESRPDVIERLRARAEERWFATALGALGDLEWLLEQEEDVALLGIIAPLRRAHEILRPLDYRPLEAWLTAGTDERRARVEKELGPGSGGARIAPSDVEEALRGSTSEHAVVRWHACSALSWREVAASKADRVLPALAARLEDPHPLVRRVAVVGLEMWKGQAAPYHAAIAKLRDDPDEIVRHIAEGVTGSKA
;
A
#
# COMPACT_ATOMS: atom_id res chain seq x y z
N MET A 1 4.37 -20.60 -17.04
CA MET A 1 3.34 -20.83 -18.10
C MET A 1 2.27 -19.79 -17.86
N ARG A 2 1.86 -18.98 -18.84
CA ARG A 2 0.82 -17.97 -18.70
C ARG A 2 -0.57 -18.57 -18.77
N ILE A 3 -1.58 -17.83 -18.31
CA ILE A 3 -2.99 -18.18 -18.50
C ILE A 3 -3.32 -17.93 -19.98
N GLN A 4 -3.51 -19.00 -20.73
CA GLN A 4 -3.91 -18.92 -22.15
C GLN A 4 -5.43 -18.86 -22.29
N ASP A 5 -6.15 -19.41 -21.34
CA ASP A 5 -7.60 -19.53 -21.30
C ASP A 5 -8.07 -19.27 -19.87
N TRP A 6 -8.70 -18.13 -19.64
CA TRP A 6 -9.21 -17.74 -18.33
C TRP A 6 -10.37 -18.64 -17.87
N ASP A 7 -11.21 -19.10 -18.80
CA ASP A 7 -12.34 -19.96 -18.44
C ASP A 7 -11.82 -21.33 -17.95
N ALA A 8 -10.78 -21.86 -18.56
CA ALA A 8 -10.11 -23.09 -18.10
C ALA A 8 -9.38 -22.89 -16.75
N PHE A 9 -8.76 -21.74 -16.54
CA PHE A 9 -8.14 -21.37 -15.26
C PHE A 9 -9.20 -21.29 -14.15
N GLU A 10 -10.27 -20.53 -14.36
CA GLU A 10 -11.39 -20.39 -13.41
C GLU A 10 -12.05 -21.73 -13.10
N ALA A 11 -12.24 -22.58 -14.10
CA ALA A 11 -12.78 -23.94 -13.91
C ALA A 11 -11.86 -24.79 -13.03
N SER A 12 -10.54 -24.74 -13.25
CA SER A 12 -9.56 -25.48 -12.45
C SER A 12 -9.48 -24.96 -11.01
N LEU A 13 -9.50 -23.63 -10.85
CA LEU A 13 -9.56 -22.97 -9.56
C LEU A 13 -10.82 -23.43 -8.80
N ARG A 14 -11.98 -23.32 -9.43
CA ARG A 14 -13.26 -23.74 -8.85
C ARG A 14 -13.25 -25.21 -8.43
N ALA A 15 -12.81 -26.12 -9.31
CA ALA A 15 -12.77 -27.55 -9.01
C ALA A 15 -11.96 -27.86 -7.75
N ARG A 16 -10.78 -27.26 -7.60
CA ARG A 16 -9.89 -27.44 -6.43
C ARG A 16 -10.56 -27.01 -5.13
N TYR A 17 -11.18 -25.83 -5.11
CA TYR A 17 -11.78 -25.31 -3.89
C TYR A 17 -13.09 -26.01 -3.50
N LEU A 18 -13.87 -26.49 -4.47
CA LEU A 18 -15.02 -27.33 -4.21
C LEU A 18 -14.62 -28.69 -3.65
N GLU A 19 -13.56 -29.31 -4.18
CA GLU A 19 -13.00 -30.57 -3.62
C GLU A 19 -12.47 -30.35 -2.19
N GLY A 20 -11.93 -29.16 -1.87
CA GLY A 20 -11.57 -28.77 -0.50
C GLY A 20 -12.78 -28.75 0.44
N LEU A 21 -13.95 -28.29 -0.02
CA LEU A 21 -15.19 -28.36 0.76
C LEU A 21 -15.71 -29.79 0.93
N ASP A 22 -15.56 -30.65 -0.06
CA ASP A 22 -15.92 -32.07 0.07
C ASP A 22 -15.02 -32.77 1.11
N ALA A 23 -13.72 -32.46 1.12
CA ALA A 23 -12.80 -32.96 2.13
C ALA A 23 -13.15 -32.43 3.54
N LEU A 24 -13.53 -31.16 3.66
CA LEU A 24 -14.00 -30.55 4.90
C LEU A 24 -15.26 -31.26 5.42
N ALA A 25 -16.24 -31.52 4.55
CA ALA A 25 -17.47 -32.23 4.90
C ALA A 25 -17.20 -33.64 5.41
N ALA A 26 -16.28 -34.35 4.78
CA ALA A 26 -15.87 -35.69 5.19
C ALA A 26 -15.12 -35.69 6.55
N ALA A 27 -14.31 -34.68 6.81
CA ALA A 27 -13.52 -34.57 8.04
C ALA A 27 -14.38 -34.09 9.25
N HIS A 28 -15.48 -33.39 9.01
CA HIS A 28 -16.30 -32.76 10.06
C HIS A 28 -17.78 -33.09 9.93
N PRO A 29 -18.17 -34.36 9.94
CA PRO A 29 -19.55 -34.78 9.79
C PRO A 29 -20.42 -34.28 10.97
N GLY A 30 -21.54 -33.62 10.64
CA GLY A 30 -22.50 -33.12 11.63
C GLY A 30 -22.14 -31.80 12.31
N GLU A 31 -21.01 -31.20 11.97
CA GLU A 31 -20.66 -29.85 12.39
C GLU A 31 -21.50 -28.82 11.64
N VAL A 32 -21.89 -27.74 12.32
CA VAL A 32 -22.65 -26.63 11.72
C VAL A 32 -21.69 -25.50 11.40
N PHE A 33 -21.73 -25.04 10.15
CA PHE A 33 -20.89 -23.95 9.66
C PHE A 33 -21.72 -22.68 9.47
N TYR A 34 -21.17 -21.52 9.87
CA TYR A 34 -21.76 -20.22 9.63
C TYR A 34 -21.11 -19.45 8.49
N ALA A 35 -19.85 -19.80 8.16
CA ALA A 35 -19.13 -19.12 7.08
C ALA A 35 -18.08 -20.01 6.40
N VAL A 36 -17.80 -19.69 5.14
CA VAL A 36 -16.62 -20.10 4.39
C VAL A 36 -15.99 -18.85 3.79
N ALA A 37 -14.68 -18.70 3.90
CA ALA A 37 -13.99 -17.51 3.41
C ALA A 37 -12.80 -17.86 2.51
N LEU A 38 -12.62 -17.04 1.48
CA LEU A 38 -11.40 -16.91 0.70
C LEU A 38 -10.64 -15.71 1.26
N PHE A 39 -9.39 -15.88 1.69
CA PHE A 39 -8.62 -14.82 2.34
C PHE A 39 -7.11 -14.94 2.05
N GLY A 40 -6.31 -13.99 2.52
CA GLY A 40 -4.85 -14.05 2.40
C GLY A 40 -4.34 -13.89 0.97
N VAL A 41 -5.12 -13.24 0.09
CA VAL A 41 -4.63 -12.88 -1.26
C VAL A 41 -3.59 -11.80 -1.11
N TYR A 42 -2.34 -12.11 -1.41
CA TYR A 42 -1.27 -11.13 -1.44
C TYR A 42 -1.21 -10.48 -2.82
N ARG A 43 -1.18 -9.14 -2.83
CA ARG A 43 -1.19 -8.31 -4.04
C ARG A 43 -0.04 -7.32 -3.98
N GLU A 44 0.92 -7.47 -4.86
CA GLU A 44 2.03 -6.54 -5.01
C GLU A 44 2.14 -6.14 -6.49
N LEU A 45 1.92 -4.87 -6.77
CA LEU A 45 2.02 -4.36 -8.13
C LEU A 45 3.40 -4.69 -8.73
N ASP A 46 3.43 -5.30 -9.91
CA ASP A 46 4.63 -5.86 -10.53
C ASP A 46 5.29 -7.01 -9.74
N GLY A 47 4.60 -7.54 -8.75
CA GLY A 47 5.02 -8.58 -7.85
C GLY A 47 4.07 -9.78 -7.82
N PRO A 48 4.04 -10.48 -6.69
CA PRO A 48 3.13 -11.60 -6.49
C PRO A 48 1.66 -11.17 -6.55
N LEU A 49 0.88 -12.04 -7.18
CA LEU A 49 -0.57 -12.11 -7.05
C LEU A 49 -0.85 -13.58 -6.70
N THR A 50 -1.26 -13.82 -5.45
CA THR A 50 -1.38 -15.19 -4.92
C THR A 50 -2.80 -15.70 -4.96
N LEU A 51 -2.95 -17.02 -4.91
CA LEU A 51 -4.25 -17.66 -4.71
C LEU A 51 -4.70 -17.45 -3.25
N PRO A 52 -6.02 -17.38 -2.99
CA PRO A 52 -6.53 -17.28 -1.63
C PRO A 52 -6.30 -18.58 -0.83
N LEU A 53 -6.23 -18.43 0.47
CA LEU A 53 -6.46 -19.53 1.39
C LEU A 53 -7.96 -19.77 1.54
N LEU A 54 -8.33 -21.01 1.89
CA LEU A 54 -9.72 -21.38 2.22
C LEU A 54 -9.84 -21.57 3.72
N ALA A 55 -10.85 -20.93 4.33
CA ALA A 55 -11.16 -21.08 5.74
C ALA A 55 -12.63 -21.42 5.96
N ALA A 56 -12.94 -22.05 7.10
CA ALA A 56 -14.30 -22.37 7.49
C ALA A 56 -14.57 -22.03 8.97
N GLY A 57 -15.62 -21.27 9.23
CA GLY A 57 -16.11 -20.91 10.56
C GLY A 57 -17.22 -21.86 11.03
N ARG A 58 -17.00 -22.52 12.19
CA ARG A 58 -17.98 -23.43 12.81
C ARG A 58 -18.70 -22.71 13.97
N GLU A 59 -20.00 -22.96 14.11
CA GLU A 59 -20.79 -22.33 15.19
C GLU A 59 -20.24 -22.59 16.58
N ARG A 60 -19.77 -23.81 16.87
CA ARG A 60 -19.25 -24.15 18.20
C ARG A 60 -17.98 -23.39 18.60
N ASP A 61 -17.22 -22.89 17.62
CA ASP A 61 -15.98 -22.15 17.84
C ASP A 61 -16.13 -20.66 17.52
N ALA A 62 -17.36 -20.22 17.20
CA ALA A 62 -17.61 -18.87 16.73
C ALA A 62 -17.29 -17.84 17.83
N PRO A 63 -16.37 -16.88 17.56
CA PRO A 63 -16.17 -15.75 18.44
C PRO A 63 -17.44 -14.89 18.56
N GLU A 64 -17.48 -14.00 19.56
CA GLU A 64 -18.57 -13.06 19.72
C GLU A 64 -18.68 -12.14 18.49
N TRP A 65 -19.90 -12.03 17.97
CA TRP A 65 -20.18 -11.14 16.87
C TRP A 65 -20.43 -9.70 17.37
N THR A 66 -19.70 -8.75 16.83
CA THR A 66 -19.74 -7.34 17.25
C THR A 66 -20.40 -6.42 16.23
N GLY A 67 -20.99 -6.97 15.16
CA GLY A 67 -21.71 -6.20 14.14
C GLY A 67 -20.82 -5.53 13.09
N THR A 68 -19.53 -5.83 13.10
CA THR A 68 -18.55 -5.32 12.12
C THR A 68 -17.89 -6.43 11.33
N PHE A 69 -17.51 -6.13 10.10
CA PHE A 69 -16.72 -6.99 9.23
C PHE A 69 -15.36 -7.35 9.86
N TRP A 70 -14.78 -6.47 10.66
CA TRP A 70 -13.49 -6.64 11.30
C TRP A 70 -13.52 -7.43 12.62
N SER A 71 -14.69 -7.95 13.02
CA SER A 71 -14.77 -8.82 14.20
C SER A 71 -14.07 -10.16 13.98
N ASP A 72 -13.53 -10.75 15.03
CA ASP A 72 -12.94 -12.10 14.98
C ASP A 72 -13.94 -13.15 14.46
N HIS A 73 -15.23 -12.90 14.62
CA HIS A 73 -16.30 -13.75 14.08
C HIS A 73 -16.21 -13.88 12.55
N PHE A 74 -15.86 -12.81 11.84
CA PHE A 74 -15.73 -12.77 10.39
C PHE A 74 -14.28 -12.57 9.90
N CYS A 75 -13.29 -12.68 10.79
CA CYS A 75 -11.88 -12.69 10.42
C CYS A 75 -11.36 -14.13 10.23
N PRO A 76 -11.18 -14.62 8.99
CA PRO A 76 -10.84 -16.03 8.75
C PRO A 76 -9.55 -16.46 9.41
N ALA A 77 -8.57 -15.55 9.55
CA ALA A 77 -7.29 -15.83 10.21
C ALA A 77 -7.43 -16.17 11.71
N ALA A 78 -8.54 -15.76 12.35
CA ALA A 78 -8.83 -16.08 13.75
C ALA A 78 -9.54 -17.43 13.94
N TRP A 79 -9.94 -18.11 12.87
CA TRP A 79 -10.72 -19.35 12.97
C TRP A 79 -9.82 -20.57 13.21
N PRO A 80 -10.28 -21.58 13.98
CA PRO A 80 -9.55 -22.86 14.12
C PRO A 80 -9.35 -23.63 12.81
N LEU A 81 -10.16 -23.36 11.79
CA LEU A 81 -10.03 -23.90 10.43
C LEU A 81 -9.64 -22.77 9.45
N ALA A 82 -8.60 -22.03 9.78
CA ALA A 82 -8.14 -20.89 8.99
C ALA A 82 -7.47 -21.29 7.67
N GLU A 83 -6.76 -22.44 7.64
CA GLU A 83 -6.01 -22.87 6.47
C GLU A 83 -6.39 -24.32 6.16
N LEU A 84 -7.40 -24.49 5.30
CA LEU A 84 -7.81 -25.79 4.85
C LEU A 84 -6.84 -26.30 3.78
N GLU A 85 -6.32 -27.52 3.95
CA GLU A 85 -5.53 -28.16 2.92
C GLU A 85 -6.39 -28.42 1.68
N LEU A 86 -6.00 -27.82 0.57
CA LEU A 86 -6.68 -28.04 -0.70
C LEU A 86 -6.05 -29.21 -1.45
N PRO A 87 -6.83 -30.11 -2.04
CA PRO A 87 -6.32 -31.20 -2.83
C PRO A 87 -5.39 -30.74 -3.96
N GLY A 88 -4.22 -31.34 -4.04
CA GLY A 88 -3.22 -30.99 -5.05
C GLY A 88 -2.52 -29.64 -4.82
N SER A 89 -2.78 -28.97 -3.69
CA SER A 89 -1.98 -27.81 -3.32
C SER A 89 -0.56 -28.28 -2.91
N VAL A 90 0.40 -27.56 -3.41
CA VAL A 90 1.82 -27.68 -3.08
C VAL A 90 2.26 -26.31 -2.57
N SER A 91 3.51 -26.15 -2.16
CA SER A 91 3.98 -24.82 -1.73
C SER A 91 3.66 -23.74 -2.77
N HIS A 92 3.40 -22.50 -2.34
CA HIS A 92 3.11 -21.36 -3.22
C HIS A 92 4.07 -21.26 -4.42
N GLU A 93 5.34 -21.54 -4.24
CA GLU A 93 6.35 -21.50 -5.30
C GLU A 93 6.16 -22.54 -6.39
N THR A 94 5.50 -23.66 -6.10
CA THR A 94 5.37 -24.81 -7.01
C THR A 94 3.95 -25.02 -7.54
N ASP A 95 2.96 -24.34 -6.99
CA ASP A 95 1.56 -24.47 -7.42
C ASP A 95 1.38 -24.03 -8.89
N PRO A 96 0.86 -24.91 -9.77
CA PRO A 96 0.72 -24.60 -11.18
C PRO A 96 -0.22 -23.44 -11.48
N LEU A 97 -1.33 -23.30 -10.72
CA LEU A 97 -2.30 -22.23 -10.91
C LEU A 97 -1.73 -20.88 -10.44
N GLU A 98 -1.07 -20.86 -9.29
CA GLU A 98 -0.44 -19.66 -8.76
C GLU A 98 0.71 -19.19 -9.67
N ARG A 99 1.55 -20.13 -10.14
CA ARG A 99 2.59 -19.80 -11.13
C ARG A 99 2.03 -19.29 -12.43
N ALA A 100 0.89 -19.80 -12.91
CA ALA A 100 0.24 -19.29 -14.11
C ALA A 100 -0.30 -17.88 -13.90
N LEU A 101 -0.94 -17.61 -12.76
CA LEU A 101 -1.45 -16.29 -12.36
C LEU A 101 -0.31 -15.29 -12.23
N PHE A 102 0.75 -15.62 -11.50
CA PHE A 102 1.95 -14.80 -11.37
C PHE A 102 2.57 -14.47 -12.73
N ALA A 103 2.74 -15.50 -13.59
CA ALA A 103 3.35 -15.32 -14.91
C ALA A 103 2.48 -14.47 -15.84
N GLU A 104 1.16 -14.54 -15.71
CA GLU A 104 0.23 -13.69 -16.45
C GLU A 104 0.26 -12.26 -15.95
N ALA A 105 0.13 -12.03 -14.65
CA ALA A 105 0.16 -10.71 -14.06
C ALA A 105 1.46 -9.94 -14.41
N ASN A 106 2.58 -10.63 -14.41
CA ASN A 106 3.90 -10.05 -14.68
C ASN A 106 4.34 -10.14 -16.17
N ALA A 107 3.40 -10.35 -17.07
CA ALA A 107 3.70 -10.59 -18.48
C ALA A 107 4.11 -9.32 -19.24
N SER A 108 3.71 -8.15 -18.79
CA SER A 108 3.93 -6.88 -19.47
C SER A 108 4.22 -5.77 -18.46
N ASP A 109 3.43 -4.71 -18.45
CA ASP A 109 3.59 -3.51 -17.64
C ASP A 109 2.59 -3.46 -16.45
N PRO A 110 2.71 -2.49 -15.56
CA PRO A 110 1.80 -2.34 -14.43
C PRO A 110 0.32 -2.17 -14.80
N ALA A 111 0.00 -1.63 -15.97
CA ALA A 111 -1.39 -1.51 -16.41
C ALA A 111 -1.96 -2.89 -16.75
N HIS A 112 -1.15 -3.74 -17.38
CA HIS A 112 -1.50 -5.15 -17.60
C HIS A 112 -1.67 -5.89 -16.27
N TRP A 113 -0.75 -5.71 -15.31
CA TRP A 113 -0.85 -6.32 -13.99
C TRP A 113 -2.20 -5.99 -13.32
N ARG A 114 -2.60 -4.71 -13.31
CA ARG A 114 -3.90 -4.27 -12.77
C ARG A 114 -5.08 -4.88 -13.51
N SER A 115 -4.98 -5.07 -14.82
CA SER A 115 -6.05 -5.70 -15.58
C SER A 115 -6.20 -7.18 -15.24
N VAL A 116 -5.09 -7.88 -14.96
CA VAL A 116 -5.09 -9.27 -14.48
C VAL A 116 -5.64 -9.35 -13.06
N GLU A 117 -5.24 -8.45 -12.16
CA GLU A 117 -5.79 -8.36 -10.81
C GLU A 117 -7.31 -8.17 -10.84
N ALA A 118 -7.80 -7.20 -11.61
CA ALA A 118 -9.24 -6.95 -11.75
C ALA A 118 -10.00 -8.17 -12.28
N ARG A 119 -9.41 -8.89 -13.27
CA ARG A 119 -9.99 -10.14 -13.79
C ARG A 119 -9.99 -11.24 -12.74
N PHE A 120 -8.95 -11.33 -11.95
CA PHE A 120 -8.84 -12.31 -10.86
C PHE A 120 -9.84 -12.02 -9.75
N ASP A 121 -10.09 -10.74 -9.41
CA ASP A 121 -11.13 -10.36 -8.45
C ASP A 121 -12.53 -10.81 -8.91
N GLU A 122 -12.86 -10.68 -10.21
CA GLU A 122 -14.10 -11.25 -10.76
C GLU A 122 -14.15 -12.78 -10.61
N ALA A 123 -13.03 -13.46 -10.86
CA ALA A 123 -12.94 -14.90 -10.66
C ALA A 123 -13.16 -15.32 -9.20
N LEU A 124 -12.63 -14.53 -8.22
CA LEU A 124 -12.85 -14.75 -6.79
C LEU A 124 -14.31 -14.56 -6.39
N VAL A 125 -15.00 -13.55 -6.94
CA VAL A 125 -16.43 -13.35 -6.73
C VAL A 125 -17.22 -14.55 -7.25
N GLY A 126 -16.91 -15.02 -8.45
CA GLY A 126 -17.52 -16.23 -9.02
C GLY A 126 -17.23 -17.50 -8.20
N LEU A 127 -16.02 -17.62 -7.67
CA LEU A 127 -15.62 -18.73 -6.81
C LEU A 127 -16.38 -18.72 -5.49
N ALA A 128 -16.51 -17.56 -4.83
CA ALA A 128 -17.28 -17.44 -3.58
C ALA A 128 -18.75 -17.85 -3.77
N ALA A 129 -19.36 -17.47 -4.90
CA ALA A 129 -20.72 -17.90 -5.23
C ALA A 129 -20.81 -19.43 -5.41
N ALA A 130 -19.85 -20.03 -6.11
CA ALA A 130 -19.80 -21.49 -6.29
C ALA A 130 -19.58 -22.23 -4.96
N LEU A 131 -18.72 -21.71 -4.08
CA LEU A 131 -18.48 -22.24 -2.74
C LEU A 131 -19.76 -22.18 -1.88
N ARG A 132 -20.48 -21.07 -1.90
CA ARG A 132 -21.76 -20.92 -1.19
C ARG A 132 -22.76 -21.98 -1.62
N ASP A 133 -22.93 -22.17 -2.92
CA ASP A 133 -23.93 -23.08 -3.46
C ASP A 133 -23.50 -24.55 -3.26
N HIS A 134 -22.22 -24.85 -3.26
CA HIS A 134 -21.70 -26.19 -2.98
C HIS A 134 -21.75 -26.52 -1.49
N ALA A 135 -21.32 -25.60 -0.63
CA ALA A 135 -21.35 -25.76 0.83
C ALA A 135 -22.75 -26.12 1.33
N LYS A 136 -23.78 -25.45 0.82
CA LYS A 136 -25.18 -25.77 1.15
C LYS A 136 -25.63 -27.18 0.77
N ARG A 137 -24.90 -27.86 -0.13
CA ARG A 137 -25.21 -29.24 -0.52
C ARG A 137 -24.44 -30.29 0.29
N VAL A 138 -23.21 -29.95 0.71
CA VAL A 138 -22.30 -30.93 1.32
C VAL A 138 -22.05 -30.71 2.81
N LEU A 139 -22.27 -29.50 3.33
CA LEU A 139 -22.10 -29.13 4.74
C LEU A 139 -23.47 -28.91 5.40
N THR A 140 -23.53 -29.11 6.71
CA THR A 140 -24.63 -28.56 7.52
C THR A 140 -24.32 -27.09 7.79
N VAL A 141 -25.16 -26.21 7.28
CA VAL A 141 -24.98 -24.75 7.42
C VAL A 141 -26.14 -24.13 8.17
N ASN A 142 -25.89 -23.04 8.91
CA ASN A 142 -26.94 -22.29 9.56
C ASN A 142 -27.71 -21.35 8.60
N ASP A 143 -28.76 -20.68 9.10
CA ASP A 143 -29.60 -19.78 8.29
C ASP A 143 -28.84 -18.54 7.79
N ASP A 144 -27.83 -18.09 8.52
CA ASP A 144 -27.01 -16.90 8.20
C ASP A 144 -25.71 -17.24 7.46
N PHE A 145 -25.55 -18.49 7.04
CA PHE A 145 -24.36 -18.94 6.33
C PHE A 145 -23.98 -18.05 5.15
N VAL A 146 -22.70 -17.68 5.08
CA VAL A 146 -22.10 -16.91 3.99
C VAL A 146 -20.85 -17.57 3.44
N ALA A 147 -20.62 -17.38 2.13
CA ALA A 147 -19.31 -17.61 1.50
C ALA A 147 -18.85 -16.28 0.90
N TYR A 148 -17.64 -15.83 1.24
CA TYR A 148 -17.19 -14.50 0.88
C TYR A 148 -15.67 -14.41 0.67
N VAL A 149 -15.24 -13.29 0.09
CA VAL A 149 -13.82 -12.92 -0.01
C VAL A 149 -13.52 -11.91 1.10
N PHE A 150 -12.57 -12.27 1.97
CA PHE A 150 -12.04 -11.39 3.01
C PHE A 150 -10.77 -10.72 2.47
N ASP A 151 -10.85 -9.43 2.24
CA ASP A 151 -9.74 -8.62 1.76
C ASP A 151 -9.23 -7.72 2.89
N GLU A 152 -8.05 -8.02 3.43
CA GLU A 152 -7.45 -7.25 4.52
C GLU A 152 -7.08 -5.82 4.09
N SER A 153 -6.74 -5.62 2.81
CA SER A 153 -6.32 -4.34 2.27
C SER A 153 -7.48 -3.49 1.76
N GLY A 154 -8.44 -4.14 1.08
CA GLY A 154 -9.60 -3.49 0.47
C GLY A 154 -10.82 -3.40 1.38
N GLY A 155 -10.78 -4.00 2.57
CA GLY A 155 -11.87 -3.98 3.54
C GLY A 155 -13.11 -4.74 3.08
N PRO A 156 -14.32 -4.29 3.49
CA PRO A 156 -15.56 -5.02 3.25
C PRO A 156 -16.03 -5.00 1.78
N ALA A 157 -15.39 -4.26 0.90
CA ALA A 157 -15.84 -4.08 -0.49
C ALA A 157 -15.97 -5.40 -1.27
N MET A 158 -15.01 -6.31 -1.15
CA MET A 158 -15.07 -7.62 -1.79
C MET A 158 -16.15 -8.51 -1.15
N ALA A 159 -16.31 -8.48 0.16
CA ALA A 159 -17.38 -9.20 0.85
C ALA A 159 -18.76 -8.71 0.41
N ALA A 160 -18.96 -7.40 0.25
CA ALA A 160 -20.20 -6.81 -0.24
C ALA A 160 -20.57 -7.25 -1.67
N ARG A 161 -19.58 -7.63 -2.51
CA ARG A 161 -19.83 -8.19 -3.85
C ARG A 161 -20.18 -9.67 -3.84
N THR A 162 -19.82 -10.40 -2.78
CA THR A 162 -19.98 -11.86 -2.68
C THR A 162 -21.15 -12.29 -1.83
N ILE A 163 -21.59 -11.43 -0.91
CA ILE A 163 -22.73 -11.66 -0.01
C ILE A 163 -23.95 -10.91 -0.57
N ASP A 164 -25.12 -11.54 -0.45
CA ASP A 164 -26.38 -10.89 -0.78
C ASP A 164 -26.55 -9.58 0.01
N PRO A 165 -27.02 -8.46 -0.62
CA PRO A 165 -27.05 -7.14 0.01
C PRO A 165 -27.90 -7.08 1.31
N GLU A 166 -29.02 -7.79 1.37
CA GLU A 166 -29.86 -7.79 2.58
C GLU A 166 -29.15 -8.55 3.71
N ARG A 167 -28.47 -9.65 3.38
CA ARG A 167 -27.69 -10.44 4.31
C ARG A 167 -26.44 -9.68 4.75
N PHE A 168 -25.74 -9.01 3.84
CA PHE A 168 -24.60 -8.15 4.16
C PHE A 168 -24.99 -7.06 5.16
N ALA A 169 -26.12 -6.37 4.92
CA ALA A 169 -26.61 -5.33 5.82
C ALA A 169 -27.01 -5.85 7.21
N ARG A 170 -27.45 -7.11 7.30
CA ARG A 170 -27.79 -7.74 8.58
C ARG A 170 -26.54 -8.19 9.34
N LEU A 171 -25.53 -8.71 8.63
CA LEU A 171 -24.30 -9.21 9.23
C LEU A 171 -23.31 -8.08 9.56
N PHE A 172 -23.30 -7.02 8.79
CA PHE A 172 -22.36 -5.91 8.91
C PHE A 172 -23.10 -4.57 8.99
N PRO A 173 -23.96 -4.38 10.01
CA PRO A 173 -24.74 -3.15 10.12
C PRO A 173 -23.88 -1.90 10.30
N LEU A 174 -22.70 -2.01 10.94
CA LEU A 174 -21.82 -0.86 11.16
C LEU A 174 -21.19 -0.34 9.85
N GLU A 175 -20.82 -1.23 8.92
CA GLU A 175 -20.34 -0.85 7.59
C GLU A 175 -21.43 -0.14 6.78
N VAL A 176 -22.66 -0.68 6.82
CA VAL A 176 -23.81 -0.06 6.12
C VAL A 176 -24.19 1.28 6.75
N GLU A 177 -24.12 1.39 8.07
CA GLU A 177 -24.35 2.65 8.78
C GLU A 177 -23.28 3.68 8.44
N GLY A 178 -22.01 3.27 8.40
CA GLY A 178 -20.88 4.10 7.98
C GLY A 178 -21.05 4.67 6.56
N GLU A 179 -21.35 3.80 5.59
CA GLU A 179 -21.60 4.21 4.21
C GLU A 179 -22.79 5.19 4.09
N ARG A 180 -23.89 4.93 4.81
CA ARG A 180 -25.05 5.84 4.82
C ARG A 180 -24.71 7.19 5.46
N ALA A 181 -23.95 7.17 6.55
CA ALA A 181 -23.51 8.38 7.22
C ALA A 181 -22.61 9.23 6.32
N LEU A 182 -21.64 8.60 5.63
CA LEU A 182 -20.78 9.29 4.67
C LEU A 182 -21.59 9.86 3.50
N ALA A 183 -22.53 9.12 2.95
CA ALA A 183 -23.40 9.61 1.89
C ALA A 183 -24.20 10.85 2.35
N ALA A 184 -24.74 10.82 3.56
CA ALA A 184 -25.45 11.99 4.12
C ALA A 184 -24.52 13.20 4.34
N VAL A 185 -23.27 12.95 4.77
CA VAL A 185 -22.26 14.01 4.93
C VAL A 185 -21.90 14.65 3.58
N ARG A 186 -21.79 13.86 2.51
CA ARG A 186 -21.52 14.37 1.15
C ARG A 186 -22.61 15.29 0.60
N GLU A 187 -23.86 15.09 1.04
CA GLU A 187 -24.98 15.96 0.67
C GLU A 187 -25.04 17.30 1.48
N MET A 188 -24.23 17.43 2.53
CA MET A 188 -24.18 18.68 3.29
C MET A 188 -23.57 19.82 2.47
N PRO A 189 -24.00 21.10 2.67
CA PRO A 189 -23.30 22.25 2.14
C PRO A 189 -21.81 22.25 2.56
N PRO A 190 -20.86 22.66 1.67
CA PRO A 190 -19.42 22.53 1.95
C PRO A 190 -18.96 23.06 3.33
N PRO A 191 -19.40 24.24 3.83
CA PRO A 191 -18.98 24.70 5.16
C PRO A 191 -19.47 23.81 6.30
N ALA A 192 -20.71 23.31 6.22
CA ALA A 192 -21.28 22.41 7.23
C ALA A 192 -20.61 21.04 7.18
N ARG A 193 -20.32 20.54 5.97
CA ARG A 193 -19.58 19.29 5.74
C ARG A 193 -18.18 19.36 6.34
N ALA A 194 -17.42 20.43 6.03
CA ALA A 194 -16.09 20.62 6.58
C ALA A 194 -16.11 20.69 8.12
N ALA A 195 -17.04 21.45 8.70
CA ALA A 195 -17.17 21.55 10.16
C ALA A 195 -17.50 20.21 10.81
N PHE A 196 -18.39 19.41 10.22
CA PHE A 196 -18.71 18.06 10.70
C PHE A 196 -17.46 17.15 10.61
N LEU A 197 -16.81 17.08 9.46
CA LEU A 197 -15.66 16.20 9.26
C LEU A 197 -14.49 16.57 10.19
N VAL A 198 -14.21 17.85 10.37
CA VAL A 198 -13.18 18.32 11.32
C VAL A 198 -13.50 17.87 12.74
N SER A 199 -14.79 17.86 13.15
CA SER A 199 -15.19 17.37 14.48
C SER A 199 -14.97 15.86 14.67
N ARG A 200 -14.76 15.10 13.59
CA ARG A 200 -14.49 13.67 13.61
C ARG A 200 -12.99 13.33 13.71
N LEU A 201 -12.11 14.29 13.46
CA LEU A 201 -10.67 14.06 13.52
C LEU A 201 -10.23 13.65 14.94
N GLY A 202 -9.55 12.52 15.04
CA GLY A 202 -9.10 11.94 16.31
C GLY A 202 -10.20 11.26 17.13
N GLN A 203 -11.44 11.17 16.64
CA GLN A 203 -12.51 10.42 17.29
C GLN A 203 -12.49 8.96 16.85
N HIS A 204 -12.70 8.05 17.80
CA HIS A 204 -12.71 6.61 17.57
C HIS A 204 -14.12 5.98 17.60
N ASP A 205 -15.13 6.81 17.86
CA ASP A 205 -16.54 6.41 17.94
C ASP A 205 -17.36 7.02 16.80
N GLY A 206 -18.56 6.45 16.57
CA GLY A 206 -19.50 6.94 15.58
C GLY A 206 -19.34 6.37 14.18
N ALA A 207 -20.36 6.59 13.34
CA ALA A 207 -20.49 5.97 12.03
C ALA A 207 -19.51 6.53 10.97
N VAL A 208 -18.93 7.71 11.18
CA VAL A 208 -17.88 8.27 10.33
C VAL A 208 -16.58 8.25 11.12
N SER A 209 -15.62 7.46 10.68
CA SER A 209 -14.32 7.34 11.33
C SER A 209 -13.45 8.58 11.11
N SER A 210 -12.41 8.73 11.94
CA SER A 210 -11.40 9.79 11.75
C SER A 210 -10.67 9.65 10.41
N GLU A 211 -10.44 8.44 9.94
CA GLU A 211 -9.80 8.17 8.65
C GLU A 211 -10.70 8.56 7.47
N ASP A 212 -11.99 8.21 7.54
CA ASP A 212 -12.97 8.64 6.55
C ASP A 212 -13.07 10.17 6.50
N ALA A 213 -13.08 10.81 7.67
CA ALA A 213 -13.12 12.27 7.76
C ALA A 213 -11.88 12.92 7.12
N GLN A 214 -10.69 12.38 7.34
CA GLN A 214 -9.47 12.87 6.69
C GLN A 214 -9.55 12.70 5.17
N ARG A 215 -9.99 11.53 4.68
CA ARG A 215 -10.15 11.27 3.25
C ARG A 215 -11.14 12.24 2.60
N GLU A 216 -12.31 12.45 3.23
CA GLU A 216 -13.32 13.37 2.73
C GLU A 216 -12.86 14.84 2.76
N LEU A 217 -12.15 15.28 3.82
CA LEU A 217 -11.59 16.63 3.90
C LEU A 217 -10.56 16.87 2.79
N ARG A 218 -9.69 15.90 2.50
CA ARG A 218 -8.77 15.98 1.35
C ARG A 218 -9.51 16.12 0.02
N ALA A 219 -10.55 15.32 -0.17
CA ALA A 219 -11.38 15.37 -1.37
C ALA A 219 -12.13 16.72 -1.53
N MET A 220 -12.41 17.44 -0.43
CA MET A 220 -13.01 18.78 -0.46
C MET A 220 -12.04 19.87 -0.94
N GLY A 221 -10.74 19.64 -0.83
CA GLY A 221 -9.74 20.62 -1.25
C GLY A 221 -9.90 21.99 -0.57
N ALA A 222 -9.98 23.06 -1.37
CA ALA A 222 -10.09 24.43 -0.88
C ALA A 222 -11.26 24.67 0.10
N ASP A 223 -12.36 23.96 -0.05
CA ASP A 223 -13.54 24.11 0.81
C ASP A 223 -13.30 23.66 2.26
N ALA A 224 -12.25 22.85 2.52
CA ALA A 224 -11.89 22.40 3.86
C ALA A 224 -10.90 23.31 4.58
N LEU A 225 -10.20 24.23 3.88
CA LEU A 225 -9.05 24.97 4.41
C LEU A 225 -9.39 25.80 5.66
N ASP A 226 -10.52 26.50 5.67
CA ASP A 226 -10.90 27.33 6.82
C ASP A 226 -11.16 26.51 8.07
N ALA A 227 -11.88 25.40 7.94
CA ALA A 227 -12.18 24.51 9.05
C ALA A 227 -10.92 23.82 9.59
N LEU A 228 -10.05 23.32 8.72
CA LEU A 228 -8.78 22.72 9.09
C LEU A 228 -7.84 23.75 9.73
N SER A 229 -7.75 24.97 9.16
CA SER A 229 -6.94 26.04 9.71
C SER A 229 -7.38 26.45 11.12
N ALA A 230 -8.68 26.46 11.39
CA ALA A 230 -9.19 26.73 12.73
C ALA A 230 -8.78 25.64 13.74
N LEU A 231 -8.65 24.40 13.31
CA LEU A 231 -8.26 23.26 14.16
C LEU A 231 -6.76 23.20 14.47
N LEU A 232 -5.90 23.96 13.77
CA LEU A 232 -4.45 23.93 13.99
C LEU A 232 -4.02 24.25 15.43
N THR A 233 -4.85 24.95 16.21
CA THR A 233 -4.57 25.28 17.61
C THR A 233 -4.99 24.17 18.59
N ASP A 234 -5.71 23.15 18.12
CA ASP A 234 -6.13 22.04 18.96
C ASP A 234 -4.94 21.17 19.36
N PRO A 235 -4.74 20.85 20.66
CA PRO A 235 -3.59 20.07 21.10
C PRO A 235 -3.65 18.60 20.69
N THR A 236 -4.85 18.06 20.40
CA THR A 236 -5.06 16.65 20.10
C THR A 236 -5.15 16.40 18.59
N ALA A 237 -5.94 17.18 17.89
CA ALA A 237 -6.23 16.99 16.46
C ALA A 237 -5.48 17.96 15.54
N GLY A 238 -4.78 18.97 16.08
CA GLY A 238 -4.07 19.97 15.28
C GLY A 238 -3.04 19.39 14.32
N TRP A 239 -2.35 18.34 14.70
CA TRP A 239 -1.39 17.65 13.82
C TRP A 239 -2.07 16.96 12.64
N MET A 240 -3.29 16.42 12.83
CA MET A 240 -4.07 15.81 11.74
C MET A 240 -4.54 16.89 10.76
N ALA A 241 -4.94 18.05 11.29
CA ALA A 241 -5.28 19.22 10.46
C ALA A 241 -4.08 19.70 9.65
N ALA A 242 -2.89 19.80 10.26
CA ALA A 242 -1.66 20.20 9.58
C ALA A 242 -1.33 19.24 8.42
N MET A 243 -1.43 17.91 8.65
CA MET A 243 -1.18 16.91 7.62
C MET A 243 -2.24 16.93 6.52
N SER A 244 -3.52 17.11 6.87
CA SER A 244 -4.59 17.23 5.87
C SER A 244 -4.42 18.49 5.00
N LEU A 245 -4.00 19.61 5.57
CA LEU A 245 -3.65 20.82 4.82
C LEU A 245 -2.46 20.59 3.88
N ALA A 246 -1.43 19.88 4.35
CA ALA A 246 -0.30 19.48 3.52
C ALA A 246 -0.72 18.61 2.33
N GLU A 247 -1.62 17.65 2.56
CA GLU A 247 -2.11 16.72 1.54
C GLU A 247 -3.06 17.41 0.53
N ILE A 248 -3.81 18.45 0.94
CA ILE A 248 -4.57 19.31 0.03
C ILE A 248 -3.63 20.11 -0.87
N GLY A 249 -2.48 20.54 -0.35
CA GLY A 249 -1.42 21.16 -1.14
C GLY A 249 -1.64 22.64 -1.47
N GLU A 250 -2.66 23.30 -0.93
CA GLU A 250 -2.93 24.71 -1.18
C GLU A 250 -2.22 25.60 -0.16
N SER A 251 -1.27 26.41 -0.62
CA SER A 251 -0.44 27.30 0.21
C SER A 251 -1.11 28.68 0.37
N ARG A 252 -2.02 28.82 1.33
CA ARG A 252 -2.59 30.13 1.71
C ARG A 252 -1.67 30.81 2.73
N PRO A 253 -1.43 32.12 2.63
CA PRO A 253 -0.54 32.85 3.55
C PRO A 253 -0.97 32.76 5.03
N ASP A 254 -2.26 32.83 5.32
CA ASP A 254 -2.78 32.72 6.68
C ASP A 254 -2.64 31.31 7.27
N VAL A 255 -2.74 30.27 6.44
CA VAL A 255 -2.47 28.87 6.83
C VAL A 255 -0.99 28.68 7.13
N ILE A 256 -0.11 29.15 6.25
CA ILE A 256 1.34 29.07 6.43
C ILE A 256 1.76 29.77 7.74
N GLU A 257 1.23 30.96 8.01
CA GLU A 257 1.56 31.72 9.24
C GLU A 257 1.14 30.95 10.52
N ARG A 258 -0.03 30.30 10.51
CA ARG A 258 -0.48 29.47 11.63
C ARG A 258 0.36 28.21 11.80
N LEU A 259 0.80 27.59 10.70
CA LEU A 259 1.70 26.44 10.76
C LEU A 259 3.08 26.85 11.31
N ARG A 260 3.63 28.00 10.89
CA ARG A 260 4.89 28.56 11.41
C ARG A 260 4.86 28.77 12.91
N ALA A 261 3.72 29.19 13.46
CA ALA A 261 3.55 29.42 14.89
C ALA A 261 3.74 28.17 15.78
N ARG A 262 3.76 26.98 15.18
CA ARG A 262 3.95 25.66 15.84
C ARG A 262 5.00 24.79 15.13
N ALA A 263 5.93 25.39 14.42
CA ALA A 263 6.89 24.65 13.61
C ALA A 263 7.88 23.80 14.40
N GLU A 264 8.04 24.04 15.72
CA GLU A 264 8.79 23.19 16.62
C GLU A 264 8.16 21.80 16.77
N GLU A 265 6.89 21.63 16.43
CA GLU A 265 6.22 20.36 16.41
C GLU A 265 6.42 19.64 15.05
N ARG A 266 6.83 18.38 15.09
CA ARG A 266 7.21 17.58 13.93
C ARG A 266 6.26 17.72 12.74
N TRP A 267 4.96 17.55 12.98
CA TRP A 267 3.97 17.52 11.90
C TRP A 267 3.71 18.87 11.25
N PHE A 268 3.92 19.96 12.01
CA PHE A 268 3.80 21.33 11.49
C PHE A 268 4.98 21.70 10.60
N ALA A 269 6.22 21.37 11.01
CA ALA A 269 7.40 21.51 10.14
C ALA A 269 7.28 20.67 8.86
N THR A 270 6.79 19.42 8.99
CA THR A 270 6.52 18.54 7.86
C THR A 270 5.50 19.16 6.90
N ALA A 271 4.39 19.71 7.42
CA ALA A 271 3.37 20.36 6.61
C ALA A 271 3.90 21.59 5.88
N LEU A 272 4.69 22.43 6.54
CA LEU A 272 5.35 23.60 5.92
C LEU A 272 6.24 23.18 4.75
N GLY A 273 7.05 22.13 4.95
CA GLY A 273 7.90 21.60 3.88
C GLY A 273 7.10 21.06 2.71
N ALA A 274 6.06 20.27 2.98
CA ALA A 274 5.16 19.74 1.94
C ALA A 274 4.43 20.86 1.18
N LEU A 275 4.08 21.95 1.85
CA LEU A 275 3.50 23.15 1.24
C LEU A 275 4.55 24.06 0.56
N GLY A 276 5.85 23.78 0.72
CA GLY A 276 6.96 24.42 0.02
C GLY A 276 7.46 25.71 0.64
N ASP A 277 7.27 25.90 1.94
CA ASP A 277 7.77 27.05 2.69
C ASP A 277 9.28 26.88 3.04
N LEU A 278 10.06 26.47 2.05
CA LEU A 278 11.46 26.02 2.23
C LEU A 278 12.40 27.17 2.60
N GLU A 279 12.21 28.37 2.04
CA GLU A 279 13.07 29.52 2.35
C GLU A 279 13.01 29.85 3.85
N TRP A 280 11.80 29.92 4.40
CA TRP A 280 11.62 30.17 5.83
C TRP A 280 12.18 29.02 6.70
N LEU A 281 11.95 27.78 6.30
CA LEU A 281 12.44 26.59 7.02
C LEU A 281 13.98 26.55 7.10
N LEU A 282 14.69 26.98 6.05
CA LEU A 282 16.16 27.03 6.04
C LEU A 282 16.76 28.02 7.07
N GLU A 283 15.97 29.00 7.52
CA GLU A 283 16.36 29.99 8.53
C GLU A 283 16.08 29.52 9.97
N GLN A 284 15.38 28.38 10.14
CA GLN A 284 15.00 27.87 11.46
C GLN A 284 16.11 27.03 12.10
N GLU A 285 15.88 26.65 13.37
CA GLU A 285 16.74 25.68 14.05
C GLU A 285 16.86 24.37 13.27
N GLU A 286 17.99 23.69 13.42
CA GLU A 286 18.35 22.55 12.59
C GLU A 286 17.31 21.42 12.57
N ASP A 287 16.63 21.17 13.69
CA ASP A 287 15.60 20.15 13.80
C ASP A 287 14.35 20.48 12.98
N VAL A 288 13.91 21.72 13.04
CA VAL A 288 12.76 22.24 12.27
C VAL A 288 13.10 22.24 10.77
N ALA A 289 14.28 22.76 10.43
CA ALA A 289 14.76 22.78 9.05
C ALA A 289 14.85 21.37 8.44
N LEU A 290 15.44 20.41 9.17
CA LEU A 290 15.55 19.03 8.73
C LEU A 290 14.19 18.44 8.38
N LEU A 291 13.23 18.47 9.31
CA LEU A 291 11.90 17.88 9.11
C LEU A 291 11.16 18.51 7.91
N GLY A 292 11.26 19.83 7.75
CA GLY A 292 10.64 20.53 6.64
C GLY A 292 11.28 20.23 5.29
N ILE A 293 12.63 20.23 5.21
CA ILE A 293 13.36 20.04 3.95
C ILE A 293 13.18 18.62 3.41
N ILE A 294 13.11 17.60 4.29
CA ILE A 294 12.93 16.21 3.84
C ILE A 294 11.47 15.83 3.57
N ALA A 295 10.50 16.60 4.09
CA ALA A 295 9.09 16.30 3.93
C ALA A 295 8.65 16.12 2.47
N PRO A 296 9.03 16.99 1.51
CA PRO A 296 8.68 16.83 0.11
C PRO A 296 9.31 15.59 -0.55
N LEU A 297 10.32 14.98 0.07
CA LEU A 297 10.99 13.78 -0.42
C LEU A 297 10.34 12.51 0.14
N ARG A 298 9.66 12.59 1.27
CA ARG A 298 8.91 11.50 1.92
C ARG A 298 7.47 11.41 1.39
N ARG A 299 7.31 11.10 0.13
CA ARG A 299 6.00 11.09 -0.56
C ARG A 299 5.27 9.77 -0.35
N ALA A 300 4.78 9.55 0.88
CA ALA A 300 4.13 8.29 1.23
C ALA A 300 2.75 8.09 0.55
N HIS A 301 1.98 9.18 0.34
CA HIS A 301 0.60 9.09 -0.15
C HIS A 301 0.34 9.95 -1.39
N GLU A 302 0.50 11.28 -1.28
CA GLU A 302 0.18 12.23 -2.34
C GLU A 302 1.44 12.92 -2.87
N ILE A 303 1.48 13.17 -4.18
CA ILE A 303 2.55 13.91 -4.83
C ILE A 303 2.10 15.34 -5.02
N LEU A 304 2.41 16.18 -4.04
CA LEU A 304 1.93 17.56 -3.98
C LEU A 304 2.75 18.55 -4.83
N ARG A 305 4.03 18.27 -4.98
CA ARG A 305 4.99 19.15 -5.65
C ARG A 305 5.94 18.35 -6.53
N PRO A 306 6.50 18.96 -7.59
CA PRO A 306 7.60 18.36 -8.33
C PRO A 306 8.78 18.02 -7.41
N LEU A 307 9.48 16.94 -7.73
CA LEU A 307 10.71 16.56 -7.05
C LEU A 307 11.78 17.63 -7.29
N ASP A 308 12.43 18.07 -6.22
CA ASP A 308 13.54 19.02 -6.28
C ASP A 308 14.53 18.72 -5.15
N TYR A 309 15.72 18.26 -5.50
CA TYR A 309 16.80 17.98 -4.54
C TYR A 309 17.65 19.21 -4.18
N ARG A 310 17.56 20.29 -4.95
CA ARG A 310 18.44 21.47 -4.77
C ARG A 310 18.40 22.06 -3.36
N PRO A 311 17.24 22.22 -2.69
CA PRO A 311 17.22 22.72 -1.31
C PRO A 311 17.99 21.82 -0.35
N LEU A 312 17.82 20.49 -0.46
CA LEU A 312 18.54 19.53 0.37
C LEU A 312 20.04 19.54 0.06
N GLU A 313 20.44 19.58 -1.22
CA GLU A 313 21.84 19.65 -1.62
C GLU A 313 22.54 20.91 -1.10
N ALA A 314 21.90 22.06 -1.23
CA ALA A 314 22.42 23.32 -0.70
C ALA A 314 22.60 23.26 0.83
N TRP A 315 21.62 22.70 1.54
CA TRP A 315 21.65 22.57 3.00
C TRP A 315 22.72 21.58 3.48
N LEU A 316 22.95 20.47 2.73
CA LEU A 316 24.00 19.51 3.01
C LEU A 316 25.39 20.05 2.71
N THR A 317 25.55 20.82 1.64
CA THR A 317 26.83 21.44 1.27
C THR A 317 27.29 22.44 2.33
N ALA A 318 26.37 23.21 2.89
CA ALA A 318 26.66 24.15 3.97
C ALA A 318 26.73 23.49 5.37
N GLY A 319 26.46 22.18 5.47
CA GLY A 319 26.27 21.48 6.73
C GLY A 319 27.50 20.73 7.25
N THR A 320 27.41 20.29 8.52
CA THR A 320 28.40 19.46 9.21
C THR A 320 28.23 17.97 8.85
N ASP A 321 29.17 17.14 9.28
CA ASP A 321 29.06 15.68 9.13
C ASP A 321 27.91 15.12 9.98
N GLU A 322 27.65 15.72 11.15
CA GLU A 322 26.50 15.36 12.00
C GLU A 322 25.17 15.63 11.28
N ARG A 323 25.06 16.76 10.58
CA ARG A 323 23.88 17.08 9.76
C ARG A 323 23.69 16.04 8.66
N ARG A 324 24.75 15.67 7.94
CA ARG A 324 24.69 14.62 6.91
C ARG A 324 24.22 13.29 7.48
N ALA A 325 24.79 12.86 8.61
CA ALA A 325 24.40 11.61 9.27
C ALA A 325 22.92 11.62 9.71
N ARG A 326 22.39 12.76 10.16
CA ARG A 326 20.97 12.88 10.52
C ARG A 326 20.06 12.77 9.29
N VAL A 327 20.38 13.44 8.19
CA VAL A 327 19.62 13.30 6.94
C VAL A 327 19.66 11.87 6.43
N GLU A 328 20.81 11.22 6.48
CA GLU A 328 20.97 9.81 6.11
C GLU A 328 20.08 8.89 6.95
N LYS A 329 20.00 9.12 8.25
CA LYS A 329 19.10 8.38 9.15
C LYS A 329 17.62 8.60 8.81
N GLU A 330 17.24 9.84 8.52
CA GLU A 330 15.84 10.21 8.28
C GLU A 330 15.33 9.81 6.88
N LEU A 331 16.22 9.79 5.87
CA LEU A 331 15.91 9.36 4.50
C LEU A 331 16.49 7.98 4.16
N GLY A 332 16.94 7.22 5.15
CA GLY A 332 17.49 5.88 4.95
C GLY A 332 16.50 4.94 4.24
N PRO A 333 16.99 3.88 3.61
CA PRO A 333 16.12 2.87 2.97
C PRO A 333 15.08 2.33 3.95
N GLY A 334 13.80 2.35 3.54
CA GLY A 334 12.66 1.93 4.37
C GLY A 334 12.05 3.04 5.26
N SER A 335 12.61 4.26 5.26
CA SER A 335 12.08 5.38 6.07
C SER A 335 10.90 6.14 5.42
N GLY A 336 10.44 5.73 4.26
CA GLY A 336 9.31 6.31 3.52
C GLY A 336 9.44 6.07 2.03
N GLY A 337 8.34 6.19 1.30
CA GLY A 337 8.31 5.97 -0.14
C GLY A 337 8.98 7.12 -0.90
N ALA A 338 9.83 6.77 -1.86
CA ALA A 338 10.35 7.73 -2.85
C ALA A 338 9.43 7.78 -4.08
N ARG A 339 8.11 7.89 -3.87
CA ARG A 339 7.15 7.97 -4.99
C ARG A 339 7.44 9.18 -5.87
N ILE A 340 7.33 9.01 -7.17
CA ILE A 340 7.53 10.08 -8.15
C ILE A 340 6.39 10.13 -9.16
N ALA A 341 6.19 11.29 -9.78
CA ALA A 341 5.36 11.44 -10.98
C ALA A 341 6.22 11.27 -12.24
N PRO A 342 5.63 11.04 -13.43
CA PRO A 342 6.38 10.99 -14.69
C PRO A 342 7.23 12.24 -14.95
N SER A 343 6.79 13.40 -14.50
CA SER A 343 7.52 14.68 -14.58
C SER A 343 8.79 14.72 -13.72
N ASP A 344 8.87 13.89 -12.68
CA ASP A 344 9.97 13.92 -11.71
C ASP A 344 11.19 13.09 -12.17
N VAL A 345 11.02 12.24 -13.18
CA VAL A 345 12.08 11.30 -13.63
C VAL A 345 13.36 12.04 -14.02
N GLU A 346 13.26 13.23 -14.61
CA GLU A 346 14.43 14.02 -14.98
C GLU A 346 15.23 14.49 -13.75
N GLU A 347 14.51 14.95 -12.72
CA GLU A 347 15.15 15.36 -11.47
C GLU A 347 15.74 14.17 -10.72
N ALA A 348 15.06 13.02 -10.73
CA ALA A 348 15.60 11.79 -10.15
C ALA A 348 16.87 11.31 -10.89
N LEU A 349 16.88 11.39 -12.23
CA LEU A 349 18.09 11.13 -13.01
C LEU A 349 19.24 12.08 -12.65
N ARG A 350 18.95 13.39 -12.48
CA ARG A 350 19.93 14.38 -12.03
C ARG A 350 20.42 14.04 -10.61
N GLY A 351 19.50 13.76 -9.69
CA GLY A 351 19.81 13.42 -8.30
C GLY A 351 20.67 12.16 -8.18
N SER A 352 20.53 11.19 -9.09
CA SER A 352 21.36 9.98 -9.08
C SER A 352 22.86 10.26 -9.29
N THR A 353 23.24 11.46 -9.74
CA THR A 353 24.63 11.90 -9.92
C THR A 353 25.06 12.97 -8.93
N SER A 354 24.25 13.28 -7.92
CA SER A 354 24.55 14.26 -6.88
C SER A 354 25.87 13.95 -6.15
N GLU A 355 26.56 14.95 -5.64
CA GLU A 355 27.73 14.77 -4.77
C GLU A 355 27.37 14.14 -3.43
N HIS A 356 26.11 14.31 -2.97
CA HIS A 356 25.60 13.77 -1.70
C HIS A 356 25.07 12.35 -1.84
N ALA A 357 25.63 11.41 -1.08
CA ALA A 357 25.22 9.99 -1.13
C ALA A 357 23.71 9.81 -0.83
N VAL A 358 23.16 10.55 0.14
CA VAL A 358 21.75 10.50 0.50
C VAL A 358 20.83 10.87 -0.66
N VAL A 359 21.19 11.86 -1.46
CA VAL A 359 20.44 12.25 -2.65
C VAL A 359 20.53 11.16 -3.72
N ARG A 360 21.75 10.60 -3.94
CA ARG A 360 21.92 9.52 -4.93
C ARG A 360 21.09 8.28 -4.59
N TRP A 361 21.08 7.83 -3.33
CA TRP A 361 20.26 6.64 -3.01
C TRP A 361 18.77 6.92 -3.06
N HIS A 362 18.31 8.10 -2.61
CA HIS A 362 16.90 8.48 -2.72
C HIS A 362 16.48 8.53 -4.21
N ALA A 363 17.32 9.11 -5.05
CA ALA A 363 17.08 9.15 -6.49
C ALA A 363 17.03 7.75 -7.12
N CYS A 364 17.93 6.83 -6.71
CA CYS A 364 17.87 5.43 -7.15
C CYS A 364 16.58 4.75 -6.71
N SER A 365 16.15 4.97 -5.47
CA SER A 365 14.87 4.46 -4.97
C SER A 365 13.69 5.03 -5.77
N ALA A 366 13.70 6.32 -6.09
CA ALA A 366 12.69 6.95 -6.94
C ALA A 366 12.66 6.35 -8.35
N LEU A 367 13.83 6.11 -8.96
CA LEU A 367 13.97 5.53 -10.30
C LEU A 367 13.60 4.03 -10.34
N SER A 368 13.47 3.35 -9.21
CA SER A 368 13.02 1.96 -9.16
C SER A 368 11.52 1.80 -9.44
N TRP A 369 10.74 2.87 -9.36
CA TRP A 369 9.31 2.87 -9.70
C TRP A 369 9.09 2.71 -11.20
N ARG A 370 9.13 1.46 -11.67
CA ARG A 370 9.00 1.09 -13.10
C ARG A 370 7.73 1.63 -13.72
N GLU A 371 6.62 1.63 -12.99
CA GLU A 371 5.33 2.13 -13.44
C GLU A 371 5.39 3.57 -13.98
N VAL A 372 6.16 4.41 -13.31
CA VAL A 372 6.28 5.84 -13.63
C VAL A 372 7.41 6.11 -14.63
N ALA A 373 8.50 5.38 -14.49
CA ALA A 373 9.73 5.63 -15.23
C ALA A 373 9.86 4.79 -16.53
N ALA A 374 8.92 3.87 -16.81
CA ALA A 374 9.01 2.91 -17.92
C ALA A 374 9.24 3.56 -19.31
N SER A 375 8.65 4.72 -19.55
CA SER A 375 8.85 5.45 -20.81
C SER A 375 10.26 5.99 -21.01
N LYS A 376 11.12 5.96 -19.99
CA LYS A 376 12.51 6.40 -19.98
C LYS A 376 13.48 5.30 -19.56
N ALA A 377 13.10 4.04 -19.73
CA ALA A 377 13.90 2.87 -19.37
C ALA A 377 15.31 2.89 -19.94
N ASP A 378 15.46 3.38 -21.16
CA ASP A 378 16.73 3.55 -21.87
C ASP A 378 17.71 4.49 -21.17
N ARG A 379 17.24 5.38 -20.30
CA ARG A 379 18.03 6.30 -19.49
C ARG A 379 18.13 5.87 -18.04
N VAL A 380 17.05 5.36 -17.48
CA VAL A 380 16.95 4.97 -16.08
C VAL A 380 17.81 3.75 -15.77
N LEU A 381 17.71 2.69 -16.59
CA LEU A 381 18.50 1.48 -16.36
C LEU A 381 20.02 1.70 -16.39
N PRO A 382 20.58 2.44 -17.35
CA PRO A 382 22.01 2.81 -17.30
C PRO A 382 22.37 3.66 -16.09
N ALA A 383 21.47 4.58 -15.66
CA ALA A 383 21.72 5.41 -14.50
C ALA A 383 21.79 4.59 -13.20
N LEU A 384 20.86 3.64 -13.00
CA LEU A 384 20.89 2.69 -11.89
C LEU A 384 22.13 1.79 -11.96
N ALA A 385 22.48 1.26 -13.14
CA ALA A 385 23.66 0.41 -13.33
C ALA A 385 24.96 1.13 -13.00
N ALA A 386 25.07 2.42 -13.34
CA ALA A 386 26.24 3.23 -12.97
C ALA A 386 26.40 3.38 -11.45
N ARG A 387 25.36 3.23 -10.67
CA ARG A 387 25.40 3.30 -9.19
C ARG A 387 25.79 1.97 -8.53
N LEU A 388 25.92 0.88 -9.28
CA LEU A 388 26.52 -0.36 -8.76
C LEU A 388 27.99 -0.19 -8.35
N GLU A 389 28.69 0.80 -8.91
CA GLU A 389 30.07 1.14 -8.59
C GLU A 389 30.18 2.39 -7.68
N ASP A 390 29.09 2.81 -7.05
CA ASP A 390 29.09 4.00 -6.18
C ASP A 390 30.00 3.78 -4.96
N PRO A 391 30.77 4.81 -4.53
CA PRO A 391 31.63 4.69 -3.36
C PRO A 391 30.84 4.38 -2.06
N HIS A 392 29.57 4.80 -1.98
CA HIS A 392 28.75 4.61 -0.79
C HIS A 392 27.95 3.29 -0.85
N PRO A 393 28.06 2.39 0.15
CA PRO A 393 27.44 1.07 0.09
C PRO A 393 25.90 1.13 0.01
N LEU A 394 25.24 2.08 0.69
CA LEU A 394 23.78 2.23 0.61
C LEU A 394 23.33 2.59 -0.80
N VAL A 395 24.09 3.37 -1.55
CA VAL A 395 23.76 3.69 -2.95
C VAL A 395 23.87 2.43 -3.81
N ARG A 396 24.94 1.63 -3.65
CA ARG A 396 25.07 0.34 -4.37
C ARG A 396 23.93 -0.61 -4.04
N ARG A 397 23.58 -0.72 -2.75
CA ARG A 397 22.43 -1.52 -2.28
C ARG A 397 21.13 -1.13 -2.98
N VAL A 398 20.77 0.17 -2.95
CA VAL A 398 19.53 0.65 -3.56
C VAL A 398 19.56 0.51 -5.08
N ALA A 399 20.72 0.64 -5.71
CA ALA A 399 20.86 0.41 -7.15
C ALA A 399 20.59 -1.06 -7.55
N VAL A 400 21.07 -2.03 -6.76
CA VAL A 400 20.76 -3.46 -6.99
C VAL A 400 19.27 -3.72 -6.87
N VAL A 401 18.65 -3.28 -5.76
CA VAL A 401 17.20 -3.42 -5.55
C VAL A 401 16.41 -2.71 -6.65
N GLY A 402 16.85 -1.49 -7.01
CA GLY A 402 16.22 -0.73 -8.09
C GLY A 402 16.24 -1.47 -9.43
N LEU A 403 17.37 -2.05 -9.81
CA LEU A 403 17.45 -2.86 -11.04
C LEU A 403 16.58 -4.13 -10.95
N GLU A 404 16.50 -4.78 -9.79
CA GLU A 404 15.62 -5.94 -9.59
C GLU A 404 14.15 -5.58 -9.85
N MET A 405 13.70 -4.43 -9.38
CA MET A 405 12.32 -3.94 -9.63
C MET A 405 12.00 -3.78 -11.12
N TRP A 406 13.02 -3.60 -11.97
CA TRP A 406 12.85 -3.55 -13.44
C TRP A 406 12.81 -4.94 -14.10
N LYS A 407 13.00 -6.02 -13.33
CA LYS A 407 12.83 -7.42 -13.76
C LYS A 407 13.54 -7.74 -15.09
N GLY A 408 12.85 -8.35 -16.05
CA GLY A 408 13.44 -8.76 -17.33
C GLY A 408 14.16 -7.65 -18.10
N GLN A 409 13.77 -6.40 -17.94
CA GLN A 409 14.44 -5.27 -18.59
C GLN A 409 15.85 -5.01 -18.02
N ALA A 410 16.10 -5.41 -16.77
CA ALA A 410 17.41 -5.32 -16.13
C ALA A 410 18.36 -6.49 -16.48
N ALA A 411 17.90 -7.47 -17.25
CA ALA A 411 18.72 -8.64 -17.63
C ALA A 411 20.11 -8.29 -18.18
N PRO A 412 20.31 -7.23 -19.01
CA PRO A 412 21.65 -6.83 -19.47
C PRO A 412 22.64 -6.46 -18.35
N TYR A 413 22.14 -6.13 -17.14
CA TYR A 413 22.94 -5.68 -16.00
C TYR A 413 23.20 -6.78 -14.96
N HIS A 414 22.64 -7.99 -15.12
CA HIS A 414 22.84 -9.08 -14.17
C HIS A 414 24.31 -9.44 -13.97
N ALA A 415 25.13 -9.39 -15.01
CA ALA A 415 26.56 -9.64 -14.89
C ALA A 415 27.29 -8.57 -14.02
N ALA A 416 26.81 -7.32 -14.06
CA ALA A 416 27.34 -6.26 -13.19
C ALA A 416 26.88 -6.45 -11.74
N ILE A 417 25.61 -6.83 -11.50
CA ILE A 417 25.10 -7.17 -10.16
C ILE A 417 25.87 -8.36 -9.58
N ALA A 418 26.16 -9.39 -10.38
CA ALA A 418 26.88 -10.58 -9.92
C ALA A 418 28.29 -10.27 -9.38
N LYS A 419 28.97 -9.22 -9.85
CA LYS A 419 30.25 -8.77 -9.30
C LYS A 419 30.15 -8.29 -7.86
N LEU A 420 28.98 -7.81 -7.43
CA LEU A 420 28.75 -7.34 -6.07
C LEU A 420 28.60 -8.49 -5.05
N ARG A 421 28.65 -9.75 -5.45
CA ARG A 421 28.81 -10.89 -4.54
C ARG A 421 30.13 -10.84 -3.76
N ASP A 422 31.13 -10.12 -4.28
CA ASP A 422 32.42 -9.88 -3.64
C ASP A 422 32.53 -8.45 -3.07
N ASP A 423 31.40 -7.75 -2.88
CA ASP A 423 31.37 -6.38 -2.35
C ASP A 423 31.97 -6.33 -0.93
N PRO A 424 32.73 -5.30 -0.55
CA PRO A 424 33.22 -5.15 0.82
C PRO A 424 32.11 -5.04 1.87
N ASP A 425 30.93 -4.52 1.50
CA ASP A 425 29.78 -4.41 2.37
C ASP A 425 28.95 -5.72 2.38
N GLU A 426 28.67 -6.25 3.57
CA GLU A 426 27.97 -7.53 3.75
C GLU A 426 26.54 -7.49 3.24
N ILE A 427 25.83 -6.37 3.44
CA ILE A 427 24.42 -6.23 3.02
C ILE A 427 24.34 -6.17 1.50
N VAL A 428 25.27 -5.47 0.84
CA VAL A 428 25.34 -5.43 -0.62
C VAL A 428 25.58 -6.83 -1.19
N ARG A 429 26.53 -7.61 -0.61
CA ARG A 429 26.76 -9.00 -1.02
C ARG A 429 25.49 -9.84 -0.92
N HIS A 430 24.83 -9.81 0.24
CA HIS A 430 23.62 -10.61 0.50
C HIS A 430 22.51 -10.30 -0.50
N ILE A 431 22.27 -9.03 -0.80
CA ILE A 431 21.24 -8.62 -1.79
C ILE A 431 21.65 -9.06 -3.20
N ALA A 432 22.91 -8.89 -3.59
CA ALA A 432 23.39 -9.32 -4.90
C ALA A 432 23.30 -10.85 -5.09
N GLU A 433 23.54 -11.62 -4.03
CA GLU A 433 23.34 -13.09 -4.01
C GLU A 433 21.87 -13.44 -4.21
N GLY A 434 20.94 -12.79 -3.50
CA GLY A 434 19.49 -13.00 -3.64
C GLY A 434 19.01 -12.77 -5.07
N VAL A 435 19.37 -11.63 -5.65
CA VAL A 435 18.95 -11.25 -7.02
C VAL A 435 19.54 -12.18 -8.09
N THR A 436 20.76 -12.67 -7.90
CA THR A 436 21.43 -13.50 -8.90
C THR A 436 21.36 -14.98 -8.62
N GLY A 437 21.00 -15.41 -7.41
CA GLY A 437 20.84 -16.82 -7.00
C GLY A 437 19.47 -17.41 -7.29
N SER A 438 18.41 -16.59 -7.32
CA SER A 438 17.03 -17.04 -7.61
C SER A 438 16.80 -17.47 -9.08
N LYS A 439 17.81 -17.45 -9.93
CA LYS A 439 17.72 -17.74 -11.38
C LYS A 439 18.54 -18.95 -11.84
N ALA A 440 19.01 -19.78 -10.89
CA ALA A 440 19.71 -21.03 -11.22
C ALA A 440 18.78 -22.25 -11.24
#